data_d2fa3b516c7378f707d0c0ab7337a530
#
_entry.id   d2fa3b516c7378f707d0c0ab7337a530
#
_cell.length_a   1.000
_cell.length_b   1.000
_cell.length_c   1.000
_cell.angle_alpha   90.00
_cell.angle_beta   90.00
_cell.angle_gamma   90.00
#
_symmetry.space_group_name_H-M   'P 1'
#
loop_
_entity.id
_entity.type
_entity.pdbx_description
1 polymer ?
#
loop_
_entity_poly.entity_id
_entity_poly.type
_entity_poly.pdbx_seq_one_letter_code
_entity_poly.pdbx_strand_id
1 'polypeptide(L)'
;MAGFSYFPHTDADVRAMLDRIGAGKVEDLYADVPKEFLKKGPYALPDAMSEPEVRAWLNALAGMNAKMKVFAGAGAYDHYTPSVIPYITSRSEFLTAYTPYQCEISQGTLRYIFEFQSMVCELTGMDISNASLYDGPTAAAEAMKMTVACAKKKNRVLLSSGLLPHVVKVVETYAKFHGVTLGYLPMAEGQTSLEALTAELAAGDVAGVIGPEINRFGLIENHTGFADAVHAAKALLVEYCDPSALAVIKSPAEWGADIAVGDGQPLGIPLCFGGPYVGFMGVKKDYMRKMPGRIVGQTTDKDGKRAFVLTLQAREQHIKREKATSNICSNESLMALWCTVYLSLMGPEGMRKIGRAHV
;
A
#
# COMPACT_ATOMS: atom_id res chain seq x y z
N MET A 1 -8.53 13.47 42.79
CA MET A 1 -8.99 12.84 41.53
C MET A 1 -8.71 11.36 41.64
N ALA A 2 -9.67 10.47 41.30
CA ALA A 2 -9.36 9.07 41.16
C ALA A 2 -8.35 8.96 39.99
N GLY A 3 -7.13 8.53 40.27
CA GLY A 3 -6.07 8.47 39.27
C GLY A 3 -6.47 7.52 38.14
N PHE A 4 -6.26 7.93 36.90
CA PHE A 4 -6.41 7.07 35.73
C PHE A 4 -5.41 5.92 35.86
N SER A 5 -5.88 4.67 35.75
CA SER A 5 -5.08 3.48 36.07
C SER A 5 -3.76 3.33 35.28
N TYR A 6 -3.65 3.97 34.11
CA TYR A 6 -2.43 4.02 33.33
C TYR A 6 -1.44 5.15 33.71
N PHE A 7 -1.83 6.03 34.65
CA PHE A 7 -0.96 7.07 35.21
C PHE A 7 -0.78 6.78 36.70
N PRO A 8 0.17 5.94 37.09
CA PRO A 8 0.29 5.45 38.48
C PRO A 8 0.84 6.48 39.44
N HIS A 9 1.26 7.66 38.98
CA HIS A 9 1.87 8.68 39.81
C HIS A 9 0.83 9.31 40.74
N THR A 10 1.16 9.36 42.02
CA THR A 10 0.38 10.07 43.03
C THR A 10 0.68 11.57 43.00
N ASP A 11 -0.15 12.40 43.66
CA ASP A 11 0.11 13.85 43.80
C ASP A 11 1.46 14.09 44.49
N ALA A 12 1.89 13.22 45.40
CA ALA A 12 3.20 13.29 46.04
C ALA A 12 4.36 13.02 45.06
N ASP A 13 4.17 12.03 44.18
CA ASP A 13 5.16 11.72 43.13
C ASP A 13 5.28 12.89 42.16
N VAL A 14 4.16 13.45 41.72
CA VAL A 14 4.14 14.63 40.82
C VAL A 14 4.85 15.82 41.50
N ARG A 15 4.59 16.06 42.79
CA ARG A 15 5.25 17.14 43.54
C ARG A 15 6.78 16.90 43.58
N ALA A 16 7.21 15.70 43.94
CA ALA A 16 8.63 15.37 44.03
C ALA A 16 9.35 15.53 42.66
N MET A 17 8.67 15.17 41.56
CA MET A 17 9.20 15.36 40.21
C MET A 17 9.33 16.86 39.87
N LEU A 18 8.30 17.66 40.14
CA LEU A 18 8.34 19.12 39.91
C LEU A 18 9.44 19.80 40.73
N ASP A 19 9.57 19.45 42.02
CA ASP A 19 10.64 19.96 42.88
C ASP A 19 12.03 19.61 42.33
N ARG A 20 12.18 18.39 41.80
CA ARG A 20 13.48 17.94 41.23
C ARG A 20 13.90 18.71 40.00
N ILE A 21 12.95 19.14 39.16
CA ILE A 21 13.22 19.92 37.94
C ILE A 21 13.09 21.43 38.15
N GLY A 22 12.72 21.90 39.35
CA GLY A 22 12.57 23.30 39.68
C GLY A 22 11.32 23.98 39.11
N ALA A 23 10.26 23.21 38.82
CA ALA A 23 8.98 23.73 38.35
C ALA A 23 7.95 23.83 39.51
N GLY A 24 7.14 24.87 39.54
CA GLY A 24 6.13 25.03 40.58
C GLY A 24 4.87 24.21 40.34
N LYS A 25 4.51 24.01 39.10
CA LYS A 25 3.32 23.27 38.65
C LYS A 25 3.53 22.66 37.27
N VAL A 26 2.67 21.73 36.88
CA VAL A 26 2.75 21.02 35.57
C VAL A 26 2.66 22.01 34.39
N GLU A 27 1.86 23.07 34.50
CA GLU A 27 1.72 24.08 33.45
C GLU A 27 3.02 24.85 33.15
N ASP A 28 3.95 24.91 34.09
CA ASP A 28 5.25 25.57 33.88
C ASP A 28 6.11 24.83 32.86
N LEU A 29 5.84 23.53 32.63
CA LEU A 29 6.53 22.72 31.62
C LEU A 29 6.18 23.12 30.17
N TYR A 30 5.13 23.91 29.99
CA TYR A 30 4.67 24.42 28.69
C TYR A 30 5.04 25.90 28.49
N ALA A 31 6.07 26.40 29.18
CA ALA A 31 6.44 27.81 29.14
C ALA A 31 6.87 28.29 27.74
N ASP A 32 7.33 27.37 26.88
CA ASP A 32 7.70 27.60 25.48
C ASP A 32 6.51 27.63 24.52
N VAL A 33 5.32 27.19 24.97
CA VAL A 33 4.10 27.26 24.17
C VAL A 33 3.46 28.64 24.30
N PRO A 34 3.21 29.39 23.19
CA PRO A 34 2.53 30.68 23.25
C PRO A 34 1.16 30.55 23.92
N LYS A 35 0.86 31.48 24.82
CA LYS A 35 -0.34 31.43 25.66
C LYS A 35 -1.67 31.40 24.89
N GLU A 36 -1.71 31.96 23.70
CA GLU A 36 -2.85 31.94 22.80
C GLU A 36 -3.19 30.53 22.27
N PHE A 37 -2.23 29.63 22.25
CA PHE A 37 -2.45 28.23 21.83
C PHE A 37 -2.79 27.28 23.00
N LEU A 38 -2.62 27.74 24.23
CA LEU A 38 -3.02 26.98 25.41
C LEU A 38 -4.53 27.03 25.59
N LYS A 39 -5.17 25.87 25.59
CA LYS A 39 -6.61 25.77 25.82
C LYS A 39 -6.96 26.22 27.25
N LYS A 40 -7.89 27.11 27.37
CA LYS A 40 -8.44 27.57 28.65
C LYS A 40 -9.66 26.72 29.01
N GLY A 41 -9.62 26.11 30.21
CA GLY A 41 -10.72 25.30 30.74
C GLY A 41 -10.80 23.86 30.21
N PRO A 42 -11.78 23.10 30.66
CA PRO A 42 -11.93 21.68 30.31
C PRO A 42 -12.27 21.50 28.81
N TYR A 43 -12.02 20.31 28.29
CA TYR A 43 -12.51 19.93 26.98
C TYR A 43 -14.03 19.70 27.04
N ALA A 44 -14.76 20.16 26.02
CA ALA A 44 -16.18 19.86 25.84
C ALA A 44 -16.34 18.43 25.29
N LEU A 45 -16.03 17.44 26.11
CA LEU A 45 -16.19 16.03 25.81
C LEU A 45 -17.36 15.46 26.60
N PRO A 46 -18.10 14.48 26.07
CA PRO A 46 -19.09 13.76 26.84
C PRO A 46 -18.44 13.05 28.03
N ASP A 47 -19.24 12.73 29.04
CA ASP A 47 -18.77 11.90 30.15
C ASP A 47 -18.32 10.51 29.69
N ALA A 48 -17.43 9.89 30.46
CA ALA A 48 -16.96 8.55 30.17
C ALA A 48 -18.12 7.54 30.29
N MET A 49 -18.22 6.67 29.31
CA MET A 49 -19.20 5.57 29.27
C MET A 49 -18.53 4.26 29.63
N SER A 50 -19.27 3.34 30.22
CA SER A 50 -18.82 1.94 30.39
C SER A 50 -18.78 1.22 29.04
N GLU A 51 -18.02 0.13 28.94
CA GLU A 51 -17.93 -0.68 27.71
C GLU A 51 -19.32 -1.13 27.18
N PRO A 52 -20.24 -1.65 28.02
CA PRO A 52 -21.59 -2.00 27.56
C PRO A 52 -22.36 -0.81 26.97
N GLU A 53 -22.25 0.37 27.56
CA GLU A 53 -22.92 1.57 27.05
C GLU A 53 -22.35 2.02 25.71
N VAL A 54 -21.01 2.04 25.56
CA VAL A 54 -20.36 2.36 24.27
C VAL A 54 -20.78 1.37 23.20
N ARG A 55 -20.78 0.06 23.51
CA ARG A 55 -21.21 -0.99 22.58
C ARG A 55 -22.68 -0.81 22.17
N ALA A 56 -23.56 -0.56 23.13
CA ALA A 56 -24.99 -0.36 22.87
C ALA A 56 -25.20 0.86 21.96
N TRP A 57 -24.55 1.97 22.27
CA TRP A 57 -24.63 3.21 21.49
C TRP A 57 -24.10 3.03 20.07
N LEU A 58 -22.92 2.45 19.89
CA LEU A 58 -22.33 2.21 18.55
C LEU A 58 -23.16 1.20 17.74
N ASN A 59 -23.70 0.16 18.37
CA ASN A 59 -24.60 -0.78 17.70
C ASN A 59 -25.92 -0.13 17.26
N ALA A 60 -26.46 0.80 18.06
CA ALA A 60 -27.64 1.56 17.68
C ALA A 60 -27.34 2.44 16.44
N LEU A 61 -26.22 3.14 16.42
CA LEU A 61 -25.78 3.92 15.24
C LEU A 61 -25.56 3.01 14.02
N ALA A 62 -24.89 1.89 14.18
CA ALA A 62 -24.68 0.92 13.10
C ALA A 62 -26.00 0.36 12.56
N GLY A 63 -26.98 0.13 13.44
CA GLY A 63 -28.31 -0.32 13.08
C GLY A 63 -29.16 0.66 12.25
N MET A 64 -28.77 1.96 12.25
CA MET A 64 -29.40 2.98 11.39
C MET A 64 -28.99 2.86 9.91
N ASN A 65 -27.91 2.13 9.60
CA ASN A 65 -27.48 1.91 8.22
C ASN A 65 -28.42 0.92 7.52
N ALA A 66 -28.81 1.23 6.30
CA ALA A 66 -29.60 0.33 5.47
C ALA A 66 -28.80 -0.91 5.06
N LYS A 67 -29.36 -2.10 5.25
CA LYS A 67 -28.79 -3.35 4.75
C LYS A 67 -29.21 -3.52 3.29
N MET A 68 -28.33 -3.20 2.37
CA MET A 68 -28.59 -3.29 0.92
C MET A 68 -27.69 -4.35 0.27
N LYS A 69 -28.18 -4.92 -0.84
CA LYS A 69 -27.30 -5.62 -1.79
C LYS A 69 -26.63 -4.58 -2.67
N VAL A 70 -25.31 -4.57 -2.69
CA VAL A 70 -24.50 -3.55 -3.38
C VAL A 70 -24.06 -4.11 -4.73
N PHE A 71 -24.45 -3.40 -5.81
CA PHE A 71 -24.00 -3.66 -7.18
C PHE A 71 -23.15 -2.51 -7.72
N ALA A 72 -22.89 -1.49 -6.91
CA ALA A 72 -21.96 -0.42 -7.25
C ALA A 72 -20.52 -0.88 -6.97
N GLY A 73 -19.62 -0.62 -7.91
CA GLY A 73 -18.20 -0.88 -7.75
C GLY A 73 -17.42 0.42 -7.69
N ALA A 74 -16.23 0.38 -7.16
CA ALA A 74 -15.25 1.47 -7.21
C ALA A 74 -13.82 0.94 -6.98
N GLY A 75 -13.57 -0.33 -7.31
CA GLY A 75 -12.26 -0.96 -7.19
C GLY A 75 -11.99 -1.64 -5.84
N ALA A 76 -12.98 -1.71 -4.97
CA ALA A 76 -12.94 -2.50 -3.75
C ALA A 76 -14.25 -3.26 -3.58
N TYR A 77 -14.18 -4.55 -3.34
CA TYR A 77 -15.34 -5.46 -3.38
C TYR A 77 -15.30 -6.44 -2.22
N ASP A 78 -16.49 -6.94 -1.82
CA ASP A 78 -16.58 -7.99 -0.82
C ASP A 78 -15.96 -9.28 -1.33
N HIS A 79 -15.07 -9.85 -0.54
CA HIS A 79 -14.47 -11.16 -0.75
C HIS A 79 -14.65 -12.01 0.50
N TYR A 80 -14.75 -13.31 0.31
CA TYR A 80 -14.79 -14.22 1.44
C TYR A 80 -13.44 -14.21 2.18
N THR A 81 -13.48 -13.94 3.48
CA THR A 81 -12.32 -13.99 4.36
C THR A 81 -12.34 -15.29 5.17
N PRO A 82 -11.42 -16.24 4.92
CA PRO A 82 -11.30 -17.45 5.75
C PRO A 82 -11.05 -17.10 7.22
N SER A 83 -11.79 -17.74 8.13
CA SER A 83 -11.76 -17.42 9.57
C SER A 83 -10.39 -17.59 10.25
N VAL A 84 -9.51 -18.40 9.69
CA VAL A 84 -8.15 -18.58 10.19
C VAL A 84 -7.28 -17.33 10.00
N ILE A 85 -7.59 -16.47 9.03
CA ILE A 85 -6.80 -15.27 8.75
C ILE A 85 -6.90 -14.27 9.91
N PRO A 86 -8.09 -13.79 10.33
CA PRO A 86 -8.18 -12.90 11.48
C PRO A 86 -7.69 -13.59 12.78
N TYR A 87 -7.82 -14.90 12.92
CA TYR A 87 -7.23 -15.63 14.04
C TYR A 87 -5.70 -15.49 14.08
N ILE A 88 -5.02 -15.69 12.97
CA ILE A 88 -3.55 -15.54 12.87
C ILE A 88 -3.13 -14.09 13.06
N THR A 89 -3.75 -13.16 12.35
CA THR A 89 -3.34 -11.75 12.33
C THR A 89 -3.64 -11.03 13.65
N SER A 90 -4.58 -11.52 14.45
CA SER A 90 -4.87 -10.98 15.79
C SER A 90 -3.91 -11.46 16.89
N ARG A 91 -3.03 -12.41 16.59
CA ARG A 91 -2.04 -12.85 17.56
C ARG A 91 -1.04 -11.74 17.85
N SER A 92 -0.66 -11.57 19.11
CA SER A 92 0.21 -10.50 19.57
C SER A 92 1.57 -10.50 18.87
N GLU A 93 2.08 -11.66 18.49
CA GLU A 93 3.35 -11.82 17.79
C GLU A 93 3.38 -11.10 16.45
N PHE A 94 2.22 -10.95 15.78
CA PHE A 94 2.08 -10.23 14.52
C PHE A 94 1.49 -8.84 14.73
N LEU A 95 0.42 -8.73 15.53
CA LEU A 95 -0.32 -7.48 15.72
C LEU A 95 0.54 -6.37 16.32
N THR A 96 1.45 -6.71 17.24
CA THR A 96 2.34 -5.74 17.89
C THR A 96 3.71 -5.64 17.22
N ALA A 97 3.98 -6.42 16.16
CA ALA A 97 5.24 -6.36 15.44
C ALA A 97 5.40 -4.99 14.77
N TYR A 98 6.58 -4.39 14.96
CA TYR A 98 6.96 -3.16 14.30
C TYR A 98 7.90 -3.48 13.12
N THR A 99 8.53 -2.47 12.54
CA THR A 99 9.47 -2.66 11.45
C THR A 99 10.62 -3.59 11.85
N PRO A 100 10.91 -4.64 11.06
CA PRO A 100 11.89 -5.66 11.41
C PRO A 100 13.34 -5.20 11.13
N TYR A 101 13.79 -4.14 11.78
CA TYR A 101 15.16 -3.63 11.63
C TYR A 101 16.22 -4.60 12.14
N GLN A 102 15.95 -5.27 13.26
CA GLN A 102 16.84 -6.24 13.86
C GLN A 102 16.51 -7.64 13.37
N CYS A 103 17.26 -8.09 12.38
CA CYS A 103 17.00 -9.40 11.77
C CYS A 103 17.15 -10.56 12.77
N GLU A 104 17.95 -10.39 13.82
CA GLU A 104 18.19 -11.40 14.85
C GLU A 104 16.92 -11.83 15.59
N ILE A 105 15.99 -10.89 15.80
CA ILE A 105 14.75 -11.15 16.55
C ILE A 105 13.50 -11.13 15.68
N SER A 106 13.61 -10.71 14.41
CA SER A 106 12.47 -10.49 13.52
C SER A 106 12.38 -11.49 12.36
N GLN A 107 12.97 -12.68 12.51
CA GLN A 107 13.03 -13.67 11.42
C GLN A 107 11.64 -14.10 10.94
N GLY A 108 10.67 -14.25 11.84
CA GLY A 108 9.30 -14.61 11.49
C GLY A 108 8.62 -13.52 10.62
N THR A 109 8.77 -12.25 11.01
CA THR A 109 8.24 -11.09 10.26
C THR A 109 8.93 -10.97 8.90
N LEU A 110 10.24 -11.04 8.84
CA LEU A 110 11.00 -10.99 7.60
C LEU A 110 10.63 -12.15 6.66
N ARG A 111 10.41 -13.34 7.22
CA ARG A 111 10.03 -14.52 6.44
C ARG A 111 8.68 -14.33 5.75
N TYR A 112 7.63 -13.93 6.45
CA TYR A 112 6.33 -13.79 5.78
C TYR A 112 6.30 -12.62 4.79
N ILE A 113 7.09 -11.55 5.02
CA ILE A 113 7.26 -10.50 4.02
C ILE A 113 7.95 -11.04 2.77
N PHE A 114 8.98 -11.86 2.92
CA PHE A 114 9.63 -12.53 1.80
C PHE A 114 8.68 -13.46 1.04
N GLU A 115 7.82 -14.19 1.76
CA GLU A 115 6.79 -15.04 1.16
C GLU A 115 5.76 -14.19 0.38
N PHE A 116 5.31 -13.07 0.94
CA PHE A 116 4.45 -12.11 0.23
C PHE A 116 5.10 -11.63 -1.08
N GLN A 117 6.34 -11.17 -1.03
CA GLN A 117 7.08 -10.74 -2.21
C GLN A 117 7.15 -11.84 -3.28
N SER A 118 7.41 -13.08 -2.86
CA SER A 118 7.48 -14.22 -3.77
C SER A 118 6.13 -14.51 -4.42
N MET A 119 5.04 -14.46 -3.66
CA MET A 119 3.69 -14.67 -4.18
C MET A 119 3.26 -13.57 -5.16
N VAL A 120 3.62 -12.30 -4.89
CA VAL A 120 3.39 -11.20 -5.84
C VAL A 120 4.18 -11.43 -7.14
N CYS A 121 5.43 -11.86 -7.05
CA CYS A 121 6.23 -12.20 -8.24
C CYS A 121 5.58 -13.33 -9.06
N GLU A 122 5.13 -14.40 -8.40
CA GLU A 122 4.45 -15.52 -9.07
C GLU A 122 3.14 -15.10 -9.77
N LEU A 123 2.33 -14.24 -9.12
CA LEU A 123 1.08 -13.75 -9.70
C LEU A 123 1.33 -12.82 -10.90
N THR A 124 2.27 -11.91 -10.77
CA THR A 124 2.52 -10.86 -11.77
C THR A 124 3.50 -11.26 -12.86
N GLY A 125 4.26 -12.34 -12.65
CA GLY A 125 5.38 -12.75 -13.51
C GLY A 125 6.59 -11.82 -13.40
N MET A 126 6.62 -10.89 -12.43
CA MET A 126 7.74 -9.98 -12.23
C MET A 126 8.90 -10.63 -11.47
N ASP A 127 10.12 -10.12 -11.68
CA ASP A 127 11.32 -10.69 -11.08
C ASP A 127 11.46 -10.39 -9.59
N ILE A 128 11.02 -9.22 -9.17
CA ILE A 128 11.21 -8.69 -7.80
C ILE A 128 9.98 -7.93 -7.35
N SER A 129 9.56 -8.17 -6.10
CA SER A 129 8.54 -7.38 -5.41
C SER A 129 9.11 -6.74 -4.15
N ASN A 130 8.53 -5.61 -3.75
CA ASN A 130 8.80 -5.00 -2.46
C ASN A 130 7.93 -5.60 -1.33
N ALA A 131 8.19 -5.20 -0.10
CA ALA A 131 7.49 -5.69 1.08
C ALA A 131 6.00 -5.32 1.13
N SER A 132 5.59 -4.24 0.55
CA SER A 132 4.27 -3.70 0.22
C SER A 132 4.28 -2.18 0.17
N LEU A 133 3.17 -1.61 -0.26
CA LEU A 133 2.86 -0.18 -0.26
C LEU A 133 1.56 0.04 0.51
N TYR A 134 1.08 1.28 0.63
CA TYR A 134 -0.12 1.57 1.44
C TYR A 134 -1.39 1.00 0.83
N ASP A 135 -1.62 1.26 -0.46
CA ASP A 135 -2.74 0.76 -1.24
C ASP A 135 -2.41 0.75 -2.74
N GLY A 136 -3.30 0.26 -3.56
CA GLY A 136 -3.14 0.22 -5.01
C GLY A 136 -2.98 1.60 -5.65
N PRO A 137 -3.80 2.60 -5.32
CA PRO A 137 -3.63 3.97 -5.82
C PRO A 137 -2.27 4.58 -5.50
N THR A 138 -1.78 4.39 -4.28
CA THR A 138 -0.43 4.82 -3.89
C THR A 138 0.64 4.05 -4.66
N ALA A 139 0.44 2.74 -4.88
CA ALA A 139 1.36 1.94 -5.68
C ALA A 139 1.47 2.47 -7.12
N ALA A 140 0.35 2.87 -7.75
CA ALA A 140 0.35 3.50 -9.08
C ALA A 140 1.08 4.86 -9.07
N ALA A 141 0.89 5.68 -8.04
CA ALA A 141 1.58 6.95 -7.89
C ALA A 141 3.10 6.77 -7.67
N GLU A 142 3.50 5.79 -6.89
CA GLU A 142 4.92 5.45 -6.71
C GLU A 142 5.53 4.86 -8.00
N ALA A 143 4.78 4.08 -8.78
CA ALA A 143 5.20 3.62 -10.10
C ALA A 143 5.40 4.79 -11.07
N MET A 144 4.50 5.78 -11.09
CA MET A 144 4.69 7.03 -11.85
C MET A 144 6.03 7.68 -11.52
N LYS A 145 6.33 7.91 -10.24
CA LYS A 145 7.61 8.49 -9.78
C LYS A 145 8.80 7.64 -10.21
N MET A 146 8.65 6.33 -10.12
CA MET A 146 9.69 5.38 -10.50
C MET A 146 10.00 5.44 -12.00
N THR A 147 8.98 5.55 -12.89
CA THR A 147 9.21 5.69 -14.33
C THR A 147 10.02 6.94 -14.66
N VAL A 148 9.67 8.08 -14.04
CA VAL A 148 10.41 9.34 -14.17
C VAL A 148 11.85 9.20 -13.66
N ALA A 149 12.04 8.55 -12.49
CA ALA A 149 13.38 8.32 -11.92
C ALA A 149 14.27 7.41 -12.81
N CYS A 150 13.68 6.55 -13.62
CA CYS A 150 14.39 5.70 -14.60
C CYS A 150 14.69 6.44 -15.92
N ALA A 151 13.88 7.38 -16.31
CA ALA A 151 13.90 7.99 -17.65
C ALA A 151 14.88 9.18 -17.84
N LYS A 152 15.72 9.46 -16.85
CA LYS A 152 16.79 10.50 -16.82
C LYS A 152 16.37 11.94 -17.16
N LYS A 153 15.70 12.20 -18.30
CA LYS A 153 15.34 13.56 -18.77
C LYS A 153 13.86 13.71 -19.11
N LYS A 154 13.10 12.63 -19.10
CA LYS A 154 11.67 12.65 -19.43
C LYS A 154 10.87 12.82 -18.14
N ASN A 155 9.82 13.62 -18.20
CA ASN A 155 9.01 13.97 -17.02
C ASN A 155 7.51 13.91 -17.30
N ARG A 156 7.11 13.25 -18.37
CA ARG A 156 5.70 13.07 -18.72
C ARG A 156 5.29 11.63 -18.57
N VAL A 157 4.14 11.39 -17.94
CA VAL A 157 3.56 10.05 -17.76
C VAL A 157 2.16 10.05 -18.33
N LEU A 158 1.83 9.01 -19.09
CA LEU A 158 0.52 8.84 -19.71
C LEU A 158 -0.33 7.90 -18.85
N LEU A 159 -1.56 8.30 -18.59
CA LEU A 159 -2.54 7.50 -17.86
C LEU A 159 -3.66 7.08 -18.81
N SER A 160 -4.03 5.80 -18.79
CA SER A 160 -5.24 5.35 -19.46
C SER A 160 -6.47 5.98 -18.82
N SER A 161 -7.41 6.46 -19.63
CA SER A 161 -8.74 6.87 -19.17
C SER A 161 -9.59 5.68 -18.70
N GLY A 162 -9.13 4.45 -18.91
CA GLY A 162 -9.72 3.23 -18.37
C GLY A 162 -9.39 2.95 -16.90
N LEU A 163 -8.42 3.64 -16.30
CA LEU A 163 -8.09 3.51 -14.89
C LEU A 163 -9.25 3.94 -13.99
N LEU A 164 -9.32 3.36 -12.80
CA LEU A 164 -10.29 3.74 -11.78
C LEU A 164 -10.11 5.21 -11.37
N PRO A 165 -11.17 6.01 -11.22
CA PRO A 165 -11.07 7.44 -10.96
C PRO A 165 -10.28 7.81 -9.71
N HIS A 166 -10.37 7.03 -8.64
CA HIS A 166 -9.63 7.28 -7.42
C HIS A 166 -8.12 7.02 -7.60
N VAL A 167 -7.73 6.04 -8.41
CA VAL A 167 -6.33 5.80 -8.78
C VAL A 167 -5.77 7.02 -9.51
N VAL A 168 -6.50 7.52 -10.53
CA VAL A 168 -6.11 8.71 -11.28
C VAL A 168 -5.93 9.92 -10.34
N LYS A 169 -6.88 10.17 -9.43
CA LYS A 169 -6.80 11.31 -8.48
C LYS A 169 -5.61 11.25 -7.54
N VAL A 170 -5.23 10.06 -7.07
CA VAL A 170 -4.03 9.89 -6.24
C VAL A 170 -2.78 10.16 -7.06
N VAL A 171 -2.69 9.60 -8.28
CA VAL A 171 -1.57 9.86 -9.20
C VAL A 171 -1.46 11.35 -9.53
N GLU A 172 -2.58 12.04 -9.82
CA GLU A 172 -2.63 13.51 -10.05
C GLU A 172 -2.09 14.30 -8.85
N THR A 173 -2.47 13.89 -7.64
CA THR A 173 -1.99 14.54 -6.41
C THR A 173 -0.49 14.42 -6.28
N TYR A 174 0.06 13.22 -6.46
CA TYR A 174 1.50 13.00 -6.42
C TYR A 174 2.24 13.74 -7.55
N ALA A 175 1.70 13.69 -8.76
CA ALA A 175 2.28 14.39 -9.93
C ALA A 175 2.42 15.89 -9.67
N LYS A 176 1.37 16.53 -9.14
CA LYS A 176 1.37 17.96 -8.80
C LYS A 176 2.54 18.34 -7.87
N PHE A 177 2.77 17.58 -6.81
CA PHE A 177 3.78 17.91 -5.81
C PHE A 177 5.19 17.43 -6.19
N HIS A 178 5.31 16.53 -7.18
CA HIS A 178 6.59 16.09 -7.73
C HIS A 178 6.95 16.74 -9.06
N GLY A 179 6.10 17.65 -9.56
CA GLY A 179 6.34 18.37 -10.83
C GLY A 179 6.29 17.46 -12.06
N VAL A 180 5.56 16.32 -12.00
CA VAL A 180 5.39 15.41 -13.13
C VAL A 180 4.25 15.88 -14.02
N THR A 181 4.47 15.91 -15.32
CA THR A 181 3.42 16.23 -16.30
C THR A 181 2.62 14.98 -16.63
N LEU A 182 1.30 15.05 -16.55
CA LEU A 182 0.41 13.95 -16.91
C LEU A 182 -0.20 14.18 -18.29
N GLY A 183 -0.36 13.11 -19.06
CA GLY A 183 -1.19 13.03 -20.25
C GLY A 183 -2.21 11.92 -20.11
N TYR A 184 -3.29 11.96 -20.88
CA TYR A 184 -4.37 10.99 -20.78
C TYR A 184 -4.62 10.32 -22.12
N LEU A 185 -4.64 8.98 -22.12
CA LEU A 185 -4.94 8.20 -23.29
C LEU A 185 -6.46 7.98 -23.38
N PRO A 186 -7.10 8.34 -24.49
CA PRO A 186 -8.52 8.09 -24.68
C PRO A 186 -8.81 6.59 -24.84
N MET A 187 -10.06 6.26 -24.59
CA MET A 187 -10.61 4.91 -24.86
C MET A 187 -11.13 4.86 -26.31
N ALA A 188 -10.88 3.75 -26.97
CA ALA A 188 -11.47 3.39 -28.25
C ALA A 188 -12.12 2.00 -28.12
N GLU A 189 -13.37 1.86 -28.50
CA GLU A 189 -14.15 0.61 -28.38
C GLU A 189 -14.10 -0.01 -26.98
N GLY A 190 -14.08 0.83 -25.94
CA GLY A 190 -14.07 0.40 -24.55
C GLY A 190 -12.69 0.01 -24.01
N GLN A 191 -11.61 0.18 -24.78
CA GLN A 191 -10.23 -0.13 -24.41
C GLN A 191 -9.32 1.06 -24.60
N THR A 192 -8.15 1.06 -23.96
CA THR A 192 -7.14 2.12 -24.14
C THR A 192 -6.62 2.10 -25.58
N SER A 193 -6.62 3.27 -26.25
CA SER A 193 -6.26 3.37 -27.65
C SER A 193 -4.75 3.22 -27.91
N LEU A 194 -4.34 2.18 -28.63
CA LEU A 194 -2.96 1.99 -29.08
C LEU A 194 -2.54 3.06 -30.10
N GLU A 195 -3.47 3.52 -30.94
CA GLU A 195 -3.21 4.58 -31.92
C GLU A 195 -2.86 5.89 -31.19
N ALA A 196 -3.68 6.29 -30.22
CA ALA A 196 -3.42 7.47 -29.42
C ALA A 196 -2.12 7.34 -28.61
N LEU A 197 -1.83 6.15 -28.03
CA LEU A 197 -0.57 5.89 -27.38
C LEU A 197 0.61 6.13 -28.30
N THR A 198 0.57 5.58 -29.52
CA THR A 198 1.65 5.72 -30.50
C THR A 198 1.86 7.17 -30.89
N ALA A 199 0.77 7.93 -31.08
CA ALA A 199 0.84 9.36 -31.39
C ALA A 199 1.47 10.19 -30.25
N GLU A 200 1.08 9.91 -29.00
CA GLU A 200 1.63 10.60 -27.82
C GLU A 200 3.12 10.28 -27.59
N LEU A 201 3.54 9.04 -27.84
CA LEU A 201 4.93 8.61 -27.70
C LEU A 201 5.86 9.27 -28.72
N ALA A 202 5.36 9.72 -29.87
CA ALA A 202 6.14 10.40 -30.90
C ALA A 202 6.77 11.72 -30.41
N ALA A 203 6.23 12.36 -29.39
CA ALA A 203 6.79 13.56 -28.77
C ALA A 203 8.15 13.32 -28.09
N GLY A 204 8.48 12.07 -27.74
CA GLY A 204 9.76 11.66 -27.17
C GLY A 204 10.00 12.07 -25.70
N ASP A 205 9.03 12.69 -25.03
CA ASP A 205 9.11 13.20 -23.66
C ASP A 205 8.48 12.26 -22.59
N VAL A 206 7.84 11.16 -23.03
CA VAL A 206 7.13 10.22 -22.15
C VAL A 206 8.10 9.33 -21.41
N ALA A 207 8.03 9.34 -20.07
CA ALA A 207 8.81 8.49 -19.16
C ALA A 207 8.14 7.14 -18.89
N GLY A 208 6.82 7.12 -18.82
CA GLY A 208 6.03 5.92 -18.52
C GLY A 208 4.58 6.02 -18.96
N VAL A 209 3.96 4.87 -19.06
CA VAL A 209 2.54 4.69 -19.39
C VAL A 209 1.92 3.80 -18.32
N ILE A 210 0.78 4.17 -17.76
CA ILE A 210 0.05 3.39 -16.77
C ILE A 210 -1.32 3.01 -17.35
N GLY A 211 -1.56 1.72 -17.52
CA GLY A 211 -2.83 1.16 -17.99
C GLY A 211 -3.40 0.12 -17.03
N PRO A 212 -4.71 -0.11 -17.03
CA PRO A 212 -5.33 -1.18 -16.27
C PRO A 212 -5.38 -2.48 -17.09
N GLU A 213 -5.24 -3.63 -16.45
CA GLU A 213 -5.58 -4.91 -17.09
C GLU A 213 -7.09 -5.12 -17.20
N ILE A 214 -7.81 -4.78 -16.13
CA ILE A 214 -9.27 -4.71 -16.11
C ILE A 214 -9.63 -3.25 -15.89
N ASN A 215 -10.31 -2.65 -16.83
CA ASN A 215 -10.62 -1.25 -16.75
C ASN A 215 -11.87 -0.95 -15.90
N ARG A 216 -12.11 0.33 -15.64
CA ARG A 216 -13.23 0.79 -14.80
C ARG A 216 -14.63 0.39 -15.30
N PHE A 217 -14.73 -0.13 -16.51
CA PHE A 217 -15.98 -0.64 -17.10
C PHE A 217 -16.10 -2.16 -16.97
N GLY A 218 -15.11 -2.82 -16.35
CA GLY A 218 -15.08 -4.27 -16.19
C GLY A 218 -14.62 -5.04 -17.44
N LEU A 219 -14.01 -4.36 -18.41
CA LEU A 219 -13.47 -4.99 -19.59
C LEU A 219 -11.99 -5.35 -19.40
N ILE A 220 -11.62 -6.56 -19.78
CA ILE A 220 -10.21 -6.97 -19.86
C ILE A 220 -9.60 -6.28 -21.07
N GLU A 221 -8.53 -5.53 -20.85
CA GLU A 221 -7.84 -4.79 -21.92
C GLU A 221 -6.89 -5.68 -22.72
N ASN A 222 -6.83 -5.43 -24.01
CA ASN A 222 -5.88 -6.08 -24.91
C ASN A 222 -4.67 -5.18 -25.11
N HIS A 223 -3.57 -5.49 -24.45
CA HIS A 223 -2.34 -4.70 -24.52
C HIS A 223 -1.36 -5.20 -25.62
N THR A 224 -1.85 -5.90 -26.63
CA THR A 224 -1.01 -6.30 -27.78
C THR A 224 -0.40 -5.09 -28.46
N GLY A 225 0.93 -5.04 -28.57
CA GLY A 225 1.68 -3.94 -29.17
C GLY A 225 2.00 -2.76 -28.23
N PHE A 226 1.39 -2.70 -27.04
CA PHE A 226 1.67 -1.62 -26.07
C PHE A 226 3.14 -1.62 -25.63
N ALA A 227 3.64 -2.78 -25.16
CA ALA A 227 5.02 -2.89 -24.72
C ALA A 227 6.02 -2.51 -25.81
N ASP A 228 5.80 -2.98 -27.04
CA ASP A 228 6.68 -2.67 -28.19
C ASP A 228 6.71 -1.16 -28.44
N ALA A 229 5.56 -0.50 -28.49
CA ALA A 229 5.46 0.94 -28.70
C ALA A 229 6.14 1.75 -27.58
N VAL A 230 5.88 1.38 -26.32
CA VAL A 230 6.43 2.06 -25.14
C VAL A 230 7.94 1.88 -25.06
N HIS A 231 8.44 0.67 -25.29
CA HIS A 231 9.89 0.39 -25.26
C HIS A 231 10.65 1.03 -26.42
N ALA A 232 10.06 1.05 -27.62
CA ALA A 232 10.64 1.77 -28.77
C ALA A 232 10.84 3.26 -28.45
N ALA A 233 9.94 3.86 -27.70
CA ALA A 233 10.06 5.22 -27.20
C ALA A 233 10.98 5.35 -25.97
N LYS A 234 11.60 4.27 -25.47
CA LYS A 234 12.42 4.26 -24.24
C LYS A 234 11.64 4.80 -23.03
N ALA A 235 10.40 4.38 -22.89
CA ALA A 235 9.53 4.60 -21.74
C ALA A 235 9.28 3.25 -21.03
N LEU A 236 8.65 3.28 -19.84
CA LEU A 236 8.29 2.08 -19.09
C LEU A 236 6.78 1.85 -19.13
N LEU A 237 6.38 0.59 -19.29
CA LEU A 237 4.99 0.16 -19.20
C LEU A 237 4.68 -0.28 -17.76
N VAL A 238 3.64 0.31 -17.18
CA VAL A 238 3.10 -0.01 -15.87
C VAL A 238 1.70 -0.58 -16.04
N GLU A 239 1.47 -1.77 -15.51
CA GLU A 239 0.16 -2.41 -15.46
C GLU A 239 -0.44 -2.30 -14.07
N TYR A 240 -1.67 -1.71 -13.99
CA TYR A 240 -2.49 -1.71 -12.79
C TYR A 240 -3.44 -2.92 -12.85
N CYS A 241 -3.24 -3.88 -11.98
CA CYS A 241 -3.91 -5.17 -12.06
C CYS A 241 -4.66 -5.56 -10.78
N ASP A 242 -5.70 -6.40 -10.93
CA ASP A 242 -6.36 -7.10 -9.84
C ASP A 242 -5.67 -8.44 -9.60
N PRO A 243 -5.04 -8.67 -8.43
CA PRO A 243 -4.27 -9.88 -8.19
C PRO A 243 -5.13 -11.16 -8.17
N SER A 244 -6.44 -11.05 -7.96
CA SER A 244 -7.33 -12.22 -7.99
C SER A 244 -7.62 -12.70 -9.42
N ALA A 245 -7.62 -11.79 -10.39
CA ALA A 245 -7.83 -12.11 -11.80
C ALA A 245 -6.60 -12.73 -12.47
N LEU A 246 -5.39 -12.41 -11.99
CA LEU A 246 -4.12 -12.89 -12.57
C LEU A 246 -3.96 -14.42 -12.59
N ALA A 247 -4.78 -15.15 -11.84
CA ALA A 247 -4.80 -16.61 -11.90
C ALA A 247 -5.43 -17.18 -13.20
N VAL A 248 -6.13 -16.34 -14.00
CA VAL A 248 -6.89 -16.76 -15.18
C VAL A 248 -6.72 -15.87 -16.41
N ILE A 249 -6.20 -14.67 -16.26
CA ILE A 249 -5.84 -13.79 -17.37
C ILE A 249 -4.32 -13.69 -17.52
N LYS A 250 -3.85 -13.13 -18.61
CA LYS A 250 -2.41 -12.89 -18.82
C LYS A 250 -1.86 -12.00 -17.72
N SER A 251 -0.70 -12.38 -17.20
CA SER A 251 0.01 -11.56 -16.21
C SER A 251 0.62 -10.30 -16.86
N PRO A 252 0.91 -9.25 -16.05
CA PRO A 252 1.65 -8.07 -16.51
C PRO A 252 2.94 -8.40 -17.25
N ALA A 253 3.70 -9.40 -16.80
CA ALA A 253 4.93 -9.81 -17.47
C ALA A 253 4.68 -10.41 -18.86
N GLU A 254 3.60 -11.18 -19.05
CA GLU A 254 3.21 -11.72 -20.35
C GLU A 254 2.77 -10.62 -21.34
N TRP A 255 2.28 -9.49 -20.86
CA TRP A 255 2.02 -8.31 -21.66
C TRP A 255 3.29 -7.47 -21.93
N GLY A 256 4.42 -7.82 -21.32
CA GLY A 256 5.69 -7.13 -21.45
C GLY A 256 5.87 -5.91 -20.54
N ALA A 257 5.01 -5.74 -19.53
CA ALA A 257 5.13 -4.66 -18.56
C ALA A 257 6.48 -4.67 -17.84
N ASP A 258 6.94 -3.50 -17.43
CA ASP A 258 8.18 -3.33 -16.67
C ASP A 258 7.89 -3.25 -15.16
N ILE A 259 6.69 -2.79 -14.81
CA ILE A 259 6.20 -2.60 -13.46
C ILE A 259 4.75 -3.08 -13.39
N ALA A 260 4.45 -3.90 -12.40
CA ALA A 260 3.08 -4.31 -12.04
C ALA A 260 2.71 -3.71 -10.70
N VAL A 261 1.54 -3.10 -10.59
CA VAL A 261 1.02 -2.53 -9.35
C VAL A 261 -0.46 -2.85 -9.18
N GLY A 262 -0.92 -2.86 -7.97
CA GLY A 262 -2.34 -3.08 -7.67
C GLY A 262 -2.62 -3.06 -6.19
N ASP A 263 -3.86 -3.36 -5.84
CA ASP A 263 -4.33 -3.48 -4.46
C ASP A 263 -4.51 -4.94 -4.07
N GLY A 264 -4.05 -5.31 -2.90
CA GLY A 264 -4.21 -6.66 -2.35
C GLY A 264 -5.56 -6.90 -1.65
N GLN A 265 -6.46 -5.91 -1.61
CA GLN A 265 -7.78 -6.06 -0.98
C GLN A 265 -8.55 -7.30 -1.47
N PRO A 266 -8.54 -7.65 -2.77
CA PRO A 266 -9.19 -8.85 -3.26
C PRO A 266 -8.66 -10.17 -2.67
N LEU A 267 -7.49 -10.15 -2.06
CA LEU A 267 -6.89 -11.32 -1.39
C LEU A 267 -7.43 -11.52 0.04
N GLY A 268 -8.75 -11.39 0.19
CA GLY A 268 -9.49 -11.71 1.41
C GLY A 268 -9.50 -10.62 2.48
N ILE A 269 -9.10 -9.39 2.17
CA ILE A 269 -9.20 -8.26 3.11
C ILE A 269 -10.62 -7.70 3.09
N PRO A 270 -11.30 -7.58 4.25
CA PRO A 270 -12.64 -7.01 4.30
C PRO A 270 -12.62 -5.51 3.99
N LEU A 271 -13.75 -4.95 3.57
CA LEU A 271 -13.84 -3.54 3.15
C LEU A 271 -13.55 -2.53 4.26
N CYS A 272 -13.96 -2.77 5.49
CA CYS A 272 -13.65 -2.00 6.71
C CYS A 272 -13.68 -0.47 6.53
N PHE A 273 -14.71 0.06 5.87
CA PHE A 273 -14.88 1.51 5.63
C PHE A 273 -13.70 2.21 4.94
N GLY A 274 -12.98 1.52 4.08
CA GLY A 274 -11.87 2.10 3.31
C GLY A 274 -10.48 1.69 3.78
N GLY A 275 -10.36 0.62 4.50
CA GLY A 275 -9.06 0.08 4.87
C GLY A 275 -8.92 -0.41 6.32
N PRO A 276 -7.72 -0.85 6.70
CA PRO A 276 -6.50 -0.77 5.90
C PRO A 276 -6.52 -1.74 4.72
N TYR A 277 -5.85 -1.34 3.63
CA TYR A 277 -5.60 -2.18 2.46
C TYR A 277 -4.10 -2.44 2.30
N VAL A 278 -3.66 -2.94 1.16
CA VAL A 278 -2.24 -3.14 0.89
C VAL A 278 -1.97 -2.98 -0.60
N GLY A 279 -1.05 -2.08 -0.95
CA GLY A 279 -0.54 -1.98 -2.30
C GLY A 279 0.60 -2.97 -2.53
N PHE A 280 0.71 -3.47 -3.73
CA PHE A 280 1.88 -4.24 -4.15
C PHE A 280 2.55 -3.60 -5.37
N MET A 281 3.84 -3.89 -5.52
CA MET A 281 4.61 -3.51 -6.69
C MET A 281 5.60 -4.62 -7.01
N GLY A 282 5.48 -5.15 -8.24
CA GLY A 282 6.46 -6.02 -8.85
C GLY A 282 7.19 -5.30 -9.98
N VAL A 283 8.47 -5.59 -10.21
CA VAL A 283 9.29 -4.96 -11.26
C VAL A 283 10.23 -5.97 -11.92
N LYS A 284 10.64 -5.69 -13.16
CA LYS A 284 11.78 -6.35 -13.77
C LYS A 284 13.07 -6.06 -12.99
N LYS A 285 13.98 -7.00 -12.92
CA LYS A 285 15.22 -6.96 -12.14
C LYS A 285 16.06 -5.69 -12.35
N ASP A 286 16.09 -5.18 -13.57
CA ASP A 286 16.89 -3.99 -13.92
C ASP A 286 16.45 -2.73 -13.17
N TYR A 287 15.22 -2.68 -12.70
CA TYR A 287 14.64 -1.52 -12.02
C TYR A 287 14.65 -1.64 -10.49
N MET A 288 15.09 -2.76 -9.92
CA MET A 288 15.10 -3.04 -8.48
C MET A 288 15.68 -1.88 -7.64
N ARG A 289 16.76 -1.25 -8.10
CA ARG A 289 17.41 -0.15 -7.35
C ARG A 289 16.62 1.16 -7.31
N LYS A 290 15.57 1.26 -8.13
CA LYS A 290 14.66 2.43 -8.19
C LYS A 290 13.30 2.16 -7.54
N MET A 291 13.02 0.90 -7.18
CA MET A 291 11.78 0.51 -6.54
C MET A 291 11.63 1.20 -5.17
N PRO A 292 10.46 1.76 -4.84
CA PRO A 292 10.16 2.27 -3.50
C PRO A 292 9.93 1.12 -2.50
N GLY A 293 9.94 1.45 -1.23
CA GLY A 293 9.65 0.51 -0.15
C GLY A 293 10.80 -0.46 0.16
N ARG A 294 10.58 -1.29 1.15
CA ARG A 294 11.55 -2.29 1.61
C ARG A 294 11.58 -3.52 0.72
N ILE A 295 12.72 -4.17 0.72
CA ILE A 295 12.91 -5.47 0.07
C ILE A 295 13.60 -6.37 1.08
N VAL A 296 12.96 -7.50 1.37
CA VAL A 296 13.54 -8.57 2.19
C VAL A 296 14.25 -9.56 1.27
N GLY A 297 15.48 -9.90 1.61
CA GLY A 297 16.28 -10.90 0.92
C GLY A 297 16.49 -12.14 1.77
N GLN A 298 16.65 -13.30 1.10
CA GLN A 298 17.06 -14.53 1.73
C GLN A 298 18.59 -14.60 1.83
N THR A 299 19.08 -15.11 2.95
CA THR A 299 20.51 -15.33 3.22
C THR A 299 20.68 -16.63 4.04
N THR A 300 21.87 -16.87 4.51
CA THR A 300 22.18 -17.91 5.51
C THR A 300 22.77 -17.27 6.76
N ASP A 301 22.48 -17.87 7.91
CA ASP A 301 23.10 -17.49 9.17
C ASP A 301 24.52 -18.10 9.32
N LYS A 302 25.18 -17.85 10.45
CA LYS A 302 26.53 -18.35 10.74
C LYS A 302 26.62 -19.89 10.76
N ASP A 303 25.51 -20.58 10.98
CA ASP A 303 25.41 -22.03 11.03
C ASP A 303 24.96 -22.62 9.68
N GLY A 304 24.85 -21.81 8.61
CA GLY A 304 24.42 -22.20 7.29
C GLY A 304 22.89 -22.40 7.14
N LYS A 305 22.09 -22.03 8.14
CA LYS A 305 20.63 -22.13 8.08
C LYS A 305 20.04 -20.93 7.33
N ARG A 306 18.92 -21.18 6.63
CA ARG A 306 18.18 -20.13 5.92
C ARG A 306 17.75 -19.03 6.87
N ALA A 307 18.05 -17.79 6.53
CA ALA A 307 17.71 -16.59 7.26
C ALA A 307 17.24 -15.48 6.30
N PHE A 308 16.66 -14.42 6.85
CA PHE A 308 16.11 -13.29 6.10
C PHE A 308 16.64 -11.97 6.65
N VAL A 309 16.86 -11.01 5.76
CA VAL A 309 17.41 -9.69 6.10
C VAL A 309 16.76 -8.60 5.26
N LEU A 310 16.73 -7.37 5.77
CA LEU A 310 16.42 -6.20 4.96
C LEU A 310 17.57 -5.90 4.00
N THR A 311 17.25 -5.63 2.74
CA THR A 311 18.23 -5.33 1.70
C THR A 311 18.05 -3.92 1.15
N LEU A 312 19.09 -3.38 0.51
CA LEU A 312 19.07 -2.09 -0.19
C LEU A 312 18.53 -0.90 0.66
N GLN A 313 18.70 -0.94 1.97
CA GLN A 313 18.19 0.06 2.92
C GLN A 313 18.67 1.49 2.62
N ALA A 314 19.81 1.66 1.96
CA ALA A 314 20.34 2.99 1.60
C ALA A 314 19.38 3.84 0.73
N ARG A 315 18.32 3.25 0.14
CA ARG A 315 17.28 3.97 -0.62
C ARG A 315 16.22 4.61 0.29
N GLU A 316 16.09 4.13 1.53
CA GLU A 316 15.01 4.49 2.44
C GLU A 316 15.19 5.91 3.02
N GLN A 317 14.07 6.52 3.40
CA GLN A 317 14.02 7.91 3.87
C GLN A 317 14.85 8.15 5.13
N HIS A 318 14.91 7.20 6.07
CA HIS A 318 15.68 7.34 7.30
C HIS A 318 17.21 7.42 7.07
N ILE A 319 17.67 6.99 5.88
CA ILE A 319 19.07 7.10 5.46
C ILE A 319 19.27 8.26 4.48
N LYS A 320 18.49 8.30 3.39
CA LYS A 320 18.61 9.32 2.34
C LYS A 320 17.92 10.64 2.65
N ARG A 321 17.06 10.68 3.67
CA ARG A 321 16.31 11.86 4.10
C ARG A 321 15.53 12.49 2.93
N GLU A 322 15.69 13.80 2.69
CA GLU A 322 15.03 14.55 1.61
C GLU A 322 15.39 14.06 0.19
N LYS A 323 16.47 13.31 0.04
CA LYS A 323 16.90 12.72 -1.25
C LYS A 323 16.31 11.34 -1.52
N ALA A 324 15.49 10.81 -0.61
CA ALA A 324 14.80 9.55 -0.84
C ALA A 324 13.77 9.68 -1.97
N THR A 325 13.65 8.64 -2.78
CA THR A 325 12.67 8.63 -3.89
C THR A 325 11.23 8.46 -3.41
N SER A 326 11.03 7.98 -2.18
CA SER A 326 9.71 7.72 -1.59
C SER A 326 9.76 7.93 -0.08
N ASN A 327 8.62 8.25 0.51
CA ASN A 327 8.39 8.31 1.95
C ASN A 327 7.89 6.98 2.53
N ILE A 328 7.75 5.95 1.72
CA ILE A 328 7.35 4.60 2.18
C ILE A 328 8.41 4.10 3.16
N CYS A 329 7.96 3.72 4.36
CA CYS A 329 8.83 3.25 5.44
C CYS A 329 8.41 1.86 5.94
N SER A 330 7.44 1.77 6.84
CA SER A 330 7.06 0.50 7.48
C SER A 330 6.17 -0.39 6.63
N ASN A 331 5.66 0.10 5.48
CA ASN A 331 4.71 -0.59 4.60
C ASN A 331 3.41 -1.03 5.34
N GLU A 332 2.62 -1.91 4.73
CA GLU A 332 1.41 -2.51 5.29
C GLU A 332 1.66 -3.97 5.67
N SER A 333 2.59 -4.21 6.59
CA SER A 333 3.11 -5.54 6.91
C SER A 333 2.05 -6.52 7.39
N LEU A 334 1.10 -6.07 8.24
CA LEU A 334 0.03 -6.94 8.73
C LEU A 334 -0.94 -7.35 7.61
N MET A 335 -1.23 -6.44 6.68
CA MET A 335 -2.07 -6.73 5.52
C MET A 335 -1.33 -7.60 4.50
N ALA A 336 -0.03 -7.45 4.35
CA ALA A 336 0.81 -8.37 3.57
C ALA A 336 0.77 -9.79 4.14
N LEU A 337 0.80 -9.94 5.49
CA LEU A 337 0.57 -11.24 6.14
C LEU A 337 -0.83 -11.79 5.84
N TRP A 338 -1.85 -10.93 5.86
CA TRP A 338 -3.22 -11.31 5.51
C TRP A 338 -3.29 -11.94 4.13
N CYS A 339 -2.74 -11.27 3.13
CA CYS A 339 -2.66 -11.77 1.75
C CYS A 339 -1.84 -13.07 1.65
N THR A 340 -0.73 -13.16 2.37
CA THR A 340 0.14 -14.35 2.38
C THR A 340 -0.61 -15.58 2.91
N VAL A 341 -1.35 -15.42 4.01
CA VAL A 341 -2.18 -16.51 4.56
C VAL A 341 -3.30 -16.88 3.61
N TYR A 342 -3.98 -15.87 3.02
CA TYR A 342 -5.04 -16.09 2.03
C TYR A 342 -4.53 -16.91 0.83
N LEU A 343 -3.46 -16.46 0.21
CA LEU A 343 -2.88 -17.15 -0.96
C LEU A 343 -2.39 -18.57 -0.62
N SER A 344 -1.83 -18.75 0.57
CA SER A 344 -1.41 -20.08 1.06
C SER A 344 -2.59 -21.05 1.24
N LEU A 345 -3.75 -20.54 1.67
CA LEU A 345 -4.96 -21.33 1.84
C LEU A 345 -5.64 -21.66 0.51
N MET A 346 -5.72 -20.66 -0.37
CA MET A 346 -6.37 -20.84 -1.67
C MET A 346 -5.56 -21.76 -2.58
N GLY A 347 -4.25 -21.57 -2.61
CA GLY A 347 -3.37 -22.24 -3.57
C GLY A 347 -3.73 -21.91 -5.03
N PRO A 348 -3.02 -22.47 -6.00
CA PRO A 348 -3.26 -22.17 -7.42
C PRO A 348 -4.68 -22.54 -7.88
N GLU A 349 -5.24 -23.63 -7.39
CA GLU A 349 -6.58 -24.06 -7.78
C GLU A 349 -7.67 -23.16 -7.21
N GLY A 350 -7.56 -22.78 -5.94
CA GLY A 350 -8.50 -21.84 -5.30
C GLY A 350 -8.48 -20.48 -5.98
N MET A 351 -7.30 -19.97 -6.30
CA MET A 351 -7.15 -18.70 -7.02
C MET A 351 -7.77 -18.75 -8.42
N ARG A 352 -7.61 -19.84 -9.18
CA ARG A 352 -8.27 -20.02 -10.49
C ARG A 352 -9.80 -20.03 -10.36
N LYS A 353 -10.35 -20.68 -9.32
CA LYS A 353 -11.80 -20.71 -9.09
C LYS A 353 -12.34 -19.31 -8.76
N ILE A 354 -11.63 -18.53 -7.95
CA ILE A 354 -12.00 -17.17 -7.59
C ILE A 354 -11.83 -16.23 -8.79
N GLY A 355 -10.69 -16.26 -9.48
CA GLY A 355 -10.44 -15.44 -10.65
C GLY A 355 -11.52 -15.58 -11.73
N ARG A 356 -12.00 -16.79 -11.99
CA ARG A 356 -13.13 -17.04 -12.91
C ARG A 356 -14.44 -16.38 -12.50
N ALA A 357 -14.62 -16.04 -11.24
CA ALA A 357 -15.82 -15.35 -10.78
C ALA A 357 -15.71 -13.81 -10.97
N HIS A 358 -14.52 -13.30 -11.22
CA HIS A 358 -14.25 -11.88 -11.42
C HIS A 358 -14.13 -11.47 -12.90
N VAL A 359 -14.00 -12.42 -13.80
CA VAL A 359 -13.76 -12.20 -15.25
C VAL A 359 -15.00 -12.51 -16.07
#